data_3f2162a4cf7dab9481816d124383d00a
#
_entry.id   3f2162a4cf7dab9481816d124383d00a
#
_cell.length_a   1.000
_cell.length_b   1.000
_cell.length_c   1.000
_cell.angle_alpha   90.00
_cell.angle_beta   90.00
_cell.angle_gamma   90.00
#
_symmetry.space_group_name_H-M   'P 1'
#
loop_
_entity.id
_entity.type
_entity.pdbx_description
1 polymer ?
#
loop_
_entity_poly.entity_id
_entity_poly.type
_entity_poly.pdbx_seq_one_letter_code
_entity_poly.pdbx_strand_id
1 'polypeptide(L)'
;MRQLGLALAIAAALLAGAAHGKTLRWASQGDPQTADPHSQNESFTNLFSQSVHDTLVMRDNSLRLVPGLAVSWQQVNSTTWRFNLRKGVKFHDGSPFTADDVVFSFDRAQHPNSQLRQYSVPVGKARRIDEHTVEFIQDRPNPVTLEHATTIYIMSKAWSTRNKVERPLDFKGKEETFASRNANGTGAWMLVSREPGIKTVLKRNPDWWGAREGRAPGNVTEIVYTQVSADATRTAALLSGQIDFVLDPPPQDLARLEASKDIKVVRGQENRIVFFGFDQKRDELLYSNVKGRNPFKDLRVRQAVYHAIDIEALRARTMRGSALPSGGITPSTLPSSPEIEQRLPHDPARARQLLAEAGLPNGFEVTLDCPNNRYINDEEICIAVAAMLTRVG
;
A
#
# COMPACT_ATOMS: atom_id res chain seq x y z
N MET A 1 -35.31 32.10 -43.73
CA MET A 1 -33.98 32.08 -43.11
C MET A 1 -33.97 31.91 -41.58
N ARG A 2 -35.01 32.33 -40.84
CA ARG A 2 -35.05 32.14 -39.36
C ARG A 2 -35.34 30.69 -38.90
N GLN A 3 -36.01 29.89 -39.69
CA GLN A 3 -36.33 28.50 -39.32
C GLN A 3 -35.18 27.50 -39.57
N LEU A 4 -34.27 27.78 -40.53
CA LEU A 4 -33.07 26.96 -40.72
C LEU A 4 -32.03 27.12 -39.60
N GLY A 5 -31.95 28.32 -38.99
CA GLY A 5 -31.05 28.57 -37.91
C GLY A 5 -31.38 27.84 -36.60
N LEU A 6 -32.68 27.61 -36.33
CA LEU A 6 -33.17 26.94 -35.13
C LEU A 6 -32.94 25.40 -35.20
N ALA A 7 -33.09 24.81 -36.40
CA ALA A 7 -32.85 23.39 -36.64
C ALA A 7 -31.35 23.02 -36.51
N LEU A 8 -30.43 23.89 -36.96
CA LEU A 8 -28.97 23.69 -36.77
C LEU A 8 -28.53 23.82 -35.31
N ALA A 9 -29.17 24.73 -34.56
CA ALA A 9 -28.85 24.89 -33.13
C ALA A 9 -29.31 23.69 -32.27
N ILE A 10 -30.45 23.10 -32.61
CA ILE A 10 -30.96 21.89 -31.94
C ILE A 10 -30.15 20.65 -32.35
N ALA A 11 -29.66 20.52 -33.56
CA ALA A 11 -28.78 19.44 -34.00
C ALA A 11 -27.39 19.54 -33.35
N ALA A 12 -26.85 20.74 -33.14
CA ALA A 12 -25.59 20.96 -32.43
C ALA A 12 -25.70 20.67 -30.91
N ALA A 13 -26.87 20.89 -30.29
CA ALA A 13 -27.12 20.56 -28.90
C ALA A 13 -27.29 19.05 -28.66
N LEU A 14 -27.71 18.27 -29.66
CA LEU A 14 -27.82 16.80 -29.60
C LEU A 14 -26.48 16.09 -29.84
N LEU A 15 -25.47 16.79 -30.36
CA LEU A 15 -24.09 16.29 -30.55
C LEU A 15 -23.16 16.60 -29.38
N ALA A 16 -23.64 17.24 -28.30
CA ALA A 16 -22.97 17.22 -27.01
C ALA A 16 -23.07 15.78 -26.49
N GLY A 17 -22.25 14.90 -27.05
CA GLY A 17 -22.15 13.49 -26.68
C GLY A 17 -21.99 13.41 -25.18
N ALA A 18 -23.00 12.88 -24.52
CA ALA A 18 -22.87 12.48 -23.12
C ALA A 18 -21.60 11.67 -23.06
N ALA A 19 -20.58 12.19 -22.36
CA ALA A 19 -19.37 11.46 -22.11
C ALA A 19 -19.79 10.22 -21.31
N HIS A 20 -20.03 9.11 -22.04
CA HIS A 20 -20.42 7.85 -21.41
C HIS A 20 -19.31 7.47 -20.47
N GLY A 21 -19.64 7.41 -19.20
CA GLY A 21 -18.69 6.97 -18.17
C GLY A 21 -18.21 5.56 -18.52
N LYS A 22 -16.88 5.35 -18.40
CA LYS A 22 -16.28 4.05 -18.71
C LYS A 22 -16.08 3.25 -17.44
N THR A 23 -16.32 1.95 -17.56
CA THR A 23 -15.91 0.97 -16.54
C THR A 23 -14.46 0.60 -16.78
N LEU A 24 -13.62 0.68 -15.74
CA LEU A 24 -12.27 0.13 -15.72
C LEU A 24 -12.32 -1.26 -15.11
N ARG A 25 -12.03 -2.29 -15.89
CA ARG A 25 -11.90 -3.67 -15.43
C ARG A 25 -10.45 -3.93 -15.03
N TRP A 26 -10.21 -4.10 -13.74
CA TRP A 26 -8.89 -4.23 -13.15
C TRP A 26 -8.70 -5.60 -12.53
N ALA A 27 -7.55 -6.22 -12.73
CA ALA A 27 -7.16 -7.45 -12.06
C ALA A 27 -5.76 -7.35 -11.44
N SER A 28 -5.57 -8.07 -10.33
CA SER A 28 -4.28 -8.28 -9.66
C SER A 28 -4.24 -9.69 -9.07
N GLN A 29 -3.05 -10.12 -8.63
CA GLN A 29 -2.88 -11.42 -7.99
C GLN A 29 -3.49 -11.49 -6.58
N GLY A 30 -3.43 -10.40 -5.81
CA GLY A 30 -3.96 -10.30 -4.46
C GLY A 30 -5.37 -9.73 -4.40
N ASP A 31 -5.96 -9.70 -3.20
CA ASP A 31 -7.23 -9.03 -2.88
C ASP A 31 -7.03 -8.15 -1.63
N PRO A 32 -7.71 -6.99 -1.51
CA PRO A 32 -7.72 -6.26 -0.24
C PRO A 32 -8.17 -7.19 0.89
N GLN A 33 -7.44 -7.24 1.98
CA GLN A 33 -7.76 -8.17 3.06
C GLN A 33 -9.06 -7.81 3.78
N THR A 34 -9.41 -6.52 3.77
CA THR A 34 -10.63 -5.99 4.40
C THR A 34 -10.95 -4.60 3.83
N ALA A 35 -12.19 -4.13 4.02
CA ALA A 35 -12.54 -2.74 3.77
C ALA A 35 -12.38 -1.85 5.03
N ASP A 36 -12.01 -2.41 6.20
CA ASP A 36 -11.67 -1.64 7.40
C ASP A 36 -10.27 -1.02 7.26
N PRO A 37 -10.15 0.31 7.12
CA PRO A 37 -8.88 0.95 6.77
C PRO A 37 -7.83 0.97 7.89
N HIS A 38 -8.20 0.58 9.13
CA HIS A 38 -7.27 0.60 10.27
C HIS A 38 -6.83 -0.78 10.74
N SER A 39 -7.46 -1.86 10.26
CA SER A 39 -7.18 -3.20 10.77
C SER A 39 -5.95 -3.85 10.14
N GLN A 40 -5.59 -3.46 8.91
CA GLN A 40 -4.46 -4.03 8.18
C GLN A 40 -3.54 -2.96 7.60
N ASN A 41 -2.25 -3.28 7.53
CA ASN A 41 -1.22 -2.46 6.90
C ASN A 41 -0.51 -3.27 5.81
N GLU A 42 -1.24 -3.58 4.76
CA GLU A 42 -0.76 -4.30 3.60
C GLU A 42 -0.98 -3.44 2.35
N SER A 43 -0.02 -3.46 1.41
CA SER A 43 0.03 -2.51 0.29
C SER A 43 -1.24 -2.47 -0.55
N PHE A 44 -1.83 -3.64 -0.86
CA PHE A 44 -3.03 -3.70 -1.69
C PHE A 44 -4.27 -3.22 -0.94
N THR A 45 -4.39 -3.57 0.35
CA THR A 45 -5.43 -3.06 1.24
C THR A 45 -5.32 -1.54 1.42
N ASN A 46 -4.09 -1.01 1.54
CA ASN A 46 -3.85 0.42 1.61
C ASN A 46 -4.24 1.14 0.29
N LEU A 47 -3.94 0.54 -0.87
CA LEU A 47 -4.35 1.09 -2.17
C LEU A 47 -5.87 1.17 -2.30
N PHE A 48 -6.59 0.12 -1.87
CA PHE A 48 -8.05 0.14 -1.78
C PHE A 48 -8.53 1.24 -0.82
N SER A 49 -7.95 1.31 0.38
CA SER A 49 -8.32 2.30 1.39
C SER A 49 -8.11 3.74 0.90
N GLN A 50 -7.00 4.03 0.20
CA GLN A 50 -6.74 5.33 -0.43
C GLN A 50 -7.75 5.71 -1.52
N SER A 51 -8.33 4.72 -2.18
CA SER A 51 -9.37 4.98 -3.19
C SER A 51 -10.67 5.45 -2.57
N VAL A 52 -11.00 4.94 -1.37
CA VAL A 52 -12.28 5.14 -0.67
C VAL A 52 -12.21 6.23 0.39
N HIS A 53 -11.07 6.35 1.08
CA HIS A 53 -10.87 7.29 2.18
C HIS A 53 -9.76 8.29 1.84
N ASP A 54 -9.85 9.50 2.38
CA ASP A 54 -8.77 10.46 2.36
C ASP A 54 -8.06 10.53 3.72
N THR A 55 -6.85 11.09 3.72
CA THR A 55 -6.03 11.37 4.89
C THR A 55 -5.89 12.88 5.11
N LEU A 56 -5.38 13.31 6.26
CA LEU A 56 -5.15 14.75 6.51
C LEU A 56 -4.10 15.34 5.57
N VAL A 57 -3.01 14.60 5.37
CA VAL A 57 -1.92 14.94 4.47
C VAL A 57 -1.84 13.85 3.42
N MET A 58 -1.63 14.20 2.17
CA MET A 58 -1.51 13.26 1.04
C MET A 58 -0.12 13.35 0.42
N ARG A 59 0.17 12.48 -0.53
CA ARG A 59 1.36 12.56 -1.39
C ARG A 59 0.92 12.78 -2.83
N ASP A 60 1.66 13.63 -3.55
CA ASP A 60 1.53 13.76 -5.00
C ASP A 60 2.28 12.62 -5.74
N ASN A 61 2.23 12.63 -7.07
CA ASN A 61 2.91 11.63 -7.91
C ASN A 61 4.44 11.66 -7.80
N SER A 62 5.01 12.69 -7.18
CA SER A 62 6.43 12.83 -6.86
C SER A 62 6.72 12.50 -5.39
N LEU A 63 5.77 11.90 -4.69
CA LEU A 63 5.81 11.53 -3.27
C LEU A 63 5.94 12.72 -2.30
N ARG A 64 5.78 13.97 -2.76
CA ARG A 64 5.83 15.16 -1.92
C ARG A 64 4.55 15.27 -1.10
N LEU A 65 4.68 15.76 0.13
CA LEU A 65 3.54 16.03 1.00
C LEU A 65 2.70 17.18 0.45
N VAL A 66 1.41 16.94 0.33
CA VAL A 66 0.43 17.90 -0.17
C VAL A 66 -0.82 17.91 0.71
N PRO A 67 -1.61 19.00 0.71
CA PRO A 67 -2.88 19.06 1.42
C PRO A 67 -3.85 17.96 0.98
N GLY A 68 -4.42 17.27 1.99
CA GLY A 68 -5.54 16.35 1.86
C GLY A 68 -6.80 16.94 2.51
N LEU A 69 -7.34 16.28 3.54
CA LEU A 69 -8.44 16.81 4.34
C LEU A 69 -8.01 17.97 5.24
N ALA A 70 -6.71 18.13 5.51
CA ALA A 70 -6.17 19.38 6.07
C ALA A 70 -5.70 20.27 4.92
N VAL A 71 -6.13 21.53 4.91
CA VAL A 71 -5.71 22.54 3.92
C VAL A 71 -4.38 23.18 4.29
N SER A 72 -4.04 23.18 5.57
CA SER A 72 -2.77 23.68 6.10
C SER A 72 -2.48 23.09 7.48
N TRP A 73 -1.22 23.16 7.88
CA TRP A 73 -0.76 22.73 9.19
C TRP A 73 0.40 23.60 9.67
N GLN A 74 0.61 23.61 10.97
CA GLN A 74 1.74 24.29 11.61
C GLN A 74 2.16 23.57 12.87
N GLN A 75 3.44 23.58 13.16
CA GLN A 75 3.96 23.17 14.45
C GLN A 75 3.83 24.35 15.44
N VAL A 76 2.95 24.20 16.43
CA VAL A 76 2.67 25.23 17.44
C VAL A 76 3.82 25.31 18.46
N ASN A 77 4.35 24.14 18.81
CA ASN A 77 5.56 23.97 19.64
C ASN A 77 6.20 22.61 19.31
N SER A 78 7.27 22.24 20.00
CA SER A 78 8.04 21.00 19.70
C SER A 78 7.22 19.71 19.75
N THR A 79 6.09 19.72 20.45
CA THR A 79 5.23 18.52 20.65
C THR A 79 3.78 18.74 20.23
N THR A 80 3.44 19.88 19.61
CA THR A 80 2.06 20.16 19.20
C THR A 80 1.99 20.60 17.75
N TRP A 81 1.19 19.90 16.98
CA TRP A 81 0.85 20.23 15.60
C TRP A 81 -0.62 20.63 15.51
N ARG A 82 -0.92 21.73 14.79
CA ARG A 82 -2.28 22.18 14.48
C ARG A 82 -2.57 22.00 13.01
N PHE A 83 -3.74 21.44 12.70
CA PHE A 83 -4.24 21.25 11.34
C PHE A 83 -5.54 21.99 11.15
N ASN A 84 -5.62 22.79 10.07
CA ASN A 84 -6.86 23.43 9.63
C ASN A 84 -7.52 22.54 8.60
N LEU A 85 -8.76 22.14 8.86
CA LEU A 85 -9.48 21.16 8.08
C LEU A 85 -10.23 21.79 6.90
N ARG A 86 -10.40 21.04 5.85
CA ARG A 86 -11.16 21.41 4.65
C ARG A 86 -12.65 21.52 4.98
N LYS A 87 -13.26 22.64 4.62
CA LYS A 87 -14.70 22.88 4.82
C LYS A 87 -15.51 22.30 3.66
N GLY A 88 -16.76 21.91 3.94
CA GLY A 88 -17.72 21.46 2.93
C GLY A 88 -17.40 20.09 2.31
N VAL A 89 -16.51 19.31 2.94
CA VAL A 89 -16.30 17.89 2.58
C VAL A 89 -17.45 17.06 3.14
N LYS A 90 -17.87 16.06 2.34
CA LYS A 90 -18.89 15.10 2.74
C LYS A 90 -18.33 13.68 2.65
N PHE A 91 -18.76 12.82 3.55
CA PHE A 91 -18.63 11.40 3.41
C PHE A 91 -19.54 10.87 2.28
N HIS A 92 -19.33 9.64 1.85
CA HIS A 92 -20.10 9.02 0.76
C HIS A 92 -21.60 8.89 1.06
N ASP A 93 -22.00 8.84 2.33
CA ASP A 93 -23.40 8.85 2.75
C ASP A 93 -24.00 10.27 2.85
N GLY A 94 -23.25 11.29 2.46
CA GLY A 94 -23.67 12.70 2.47
C GLY A 94 -23.46 13.41 3.81
N SER A 95 -23.05 12.70 4.89
CA SER A 95 -22.78 13.33 6.19
C SER A 95 -21.55 14.25 6.13
N PRO A 96 -21.53 15.37 6.90
CA PRO A 96 -20.40 16.30 6.87
C PRO A 96 -19.17 15.72 7.55
N PHE A 97 -17.99 16.08 7.03
CA PHE A 97 -16.69 15.83 7.65
C PHE A 97 -16.34 16.96 8.63
N THR A 98 -15.93 16.62 9.85
CA THR A 98 -15.58 17.55 10.91
C THR A 98 -14.35 17.10 11.70
N ALA A 99 -13.91 17.93 12.63
CA ALA A 99 -12.83 17.62 13.57
C ALA A 99 -13.14 16.40 14.46
N ASP A 100 -14.41 16.11 14.74
CA ASP A 100 -14.80 14.93 15.53
C ASP A 100 -14.45 13.61 14.82
N ASP A 101 -14.54 13.59 13.48
CA ASP A 101 -14.17 12.43 12.67
C ASP A 101 -12.65 12.22 12.68
N VAL A 102 -11.87 13.29 12.71
CA VAL A 102 -10.41 13.22 12.83
C VAL A 102 -10.02 12.64 14.18
N VAL A 103 -10.56 13.21 15.27
CA VAL A 103 -10.29 12.70 16.64
C VAL A 103 -10.66 11.22 16.72
N PHE A 104 -11.86 10.85 16.30
CA PHE A 104 -12.32 9.47 16.28
C PHE A 104 -11.38 8.55 15.49
N SER A 105 -10.95 8.96 14.28
CA SER A 105 -10.13 8.12 13.41
C SER A 105 -8.73 7.87 13.97
N PHE A 106 -8.11 8.89 14.57
CA PHE A 106 -6.81 8.74 15.20
C PHE A 106 -6.87 7.91 16.49
N ASP A 107 -7.90 8.09 17.31
CA ASP A 107 -8.13 7.23 18.49
C ASP A 107 -8.35 5.79 18.07
N ARG A 108 -9.17 5.57 17.03
CA ARG A 108 -9.44 4.23 16.46
C ARG A 108 -8.15 3.59 15.91
N ALA A 109 -7.31 4.35 15.21
CA ALA A 109 -6.04 3.86 14.68
C ALA A 109 -5.00 3.54 15.78
N GLN A 110 -5.18 4.03 17.01
CA GLN A 110 -4.35 3.70 18.18
C GLN A 110 -4.84 2.45 18.94
N HIS A 111 -6.01 1.91 18.59
CA HIS A 111 -6.55 0.72 19.23
C HIS A 111 -5.61 -0.50 19.08
N PRO A 112 -5.51 -1.42 20.08
CA PRO A 112 -4.65 -2.61 20.01
C PRO A 112 -4.81 -3.48 18.77
N ASN A 113 -6.01 -3.58 18.19
CA ASN A 113 -6.28 -4.33 16.97
C ASN A 113 -5.81 -3.63 15.70
N SER A 114 -5.45 -2.34 15.76
CA SER A 114 -5.00 -1.59 14.60
C SER A 114 -3.56 -1.95 14.22
N GLN A 115 -3.33 -2.24 12.94
CA GLN A 115 -1.99 -2.38 12.38
C GLN A 115 -1.34 -1.02 12.06
N LEU A 116 -2.08 0.09 12.19
CA LEU A 116 -1.57 1.43 11.95
C LEU A 116 -1.04 2.10 13.23
N ARG A 117 -1.00 1.42 14.37
CA ARG A 117 -0.53 1.96 15.66
C ARG A 117 0.89 2.54 15.60
N GLN A 118 1.78 1.92 14.84
CA GLN A 118 3.15 2.41 14.67
C GLN A 118 3.23 3.80 14.04
N TYR A 119 2.21 4.21 13.30
CA TYR A 119 2.09 5.55 12.71
C TYR A 119 1.24 6.48 13.57
N SER A 120 0.10 6.02 14.10
CA SER A 120 -0.85 6.85 14.82
C SER A 120 -0.38 7.22 16.23
N VAL A 121 0.25 6.30 16.97
CA VAL A 121 0.74 6.58 18.32
C VAL A 121 1.80 7.70 18.35
N PRO A 122 2.83 7.72 17.47
CA PRO A 122 3.81 8.81 17.48
C PRO A 122 3.25 10.18 17.03
N VAL A 123 2.11 10.22 16.35
CA VAL A 123 1.43 11.49 16.00
C VAL A 123 0.80 12.12 17.25
N GLY A 124 0.54 11.32 18.28
CA GLY A 124 -0.01 11.78 19.55
C GLY A 124 -1.54 11.75 19.59
N LYS A 125 -2.10 12.40 20.62
CA LYS A 125 -3.55 12.46 20.81
C LYS A 125 -4.15 13.63 20.06
N ALA A 126 -5.21 13.35 19.30
CA ALA A 126 -5.98 14.36 18.59
C ALA A 126 -6.90 15.08 19.58
N ARG A 127 -6.96 16.42 19.49
CA ARG A 127 -7.85 17.28 20.26
C ARG A 127 -8.59 18.22 19.33
N ARG A 128 -9.90 18.20 19.37
CA ARG A 128 -10.74 19.18 18.70
C ARG A 128 -10.56 20.57 19.33
N ILE A 129 -10.29 21.57 18.53
CA ILE A 129 -10.29 22.98 18.91
C ILE A 129 -11.63 23.62 18.55
N ASP A 130 -12.04 23.45 17.29
CA ASP A 130 -13.35 23.82 16.76
C ASP A 130 -13.80 22.81 15.70
N GLU A 131 -14.85 23.12 14.94
CA GLU A 131 -15.41 22.21 13.92
C GLU A 131 -14.41 21.88 12.80
N HIS A 132 -13.46 22.78 12.52
CA HIS A 132 -12.51 22.63 11.40
C HIS A 132 -11.04 22.82 11.83
N THR A 133 -10.75 22.67 13.12
CA THR A 133 -9.38 22.78 13.65
C THR A 133 -9.13 21.66 14.64
N VAL A 134 -8.04 20.92 14.44
CA VAL A 134 -7.56 19.90 15.37
C VAL A 134 -6.11 20.16 15.76
N GLU A 135 -5.75 19.75 16.97
CA GLU A 135 -4.37 19.67 17.42
C GLU A 135 -4.01 18.25 17.77
N PHE A 136 -2.77 17.90 17.46
CA PHE A 136 -2.14 16.64 17.91
C PHE A 136 -1.10 16.98 18.96
N ILE A 137 -1.25 16.38 20.15
CA ILE A 137 -0.36 16.56 21.28
C ILE A 137 0.47 15.29 21.43
N GLN A 138 1.77 15.41 21.26
CA GLN A 138 2.74 14.31 21.24
C GLN A 138 3.45 14.23 22.60
N ASP A 139 3.80 13.02 23.02
CA ASP A 139 4.59 12.79 24.26
C ASP A 139 6.04 13.29 24.09
N ARG A 140 6.55 13.29 22.87
CA ARG A 140 7.89 13.76 22.50
C ARG A 140 7.89 14.30 21.06
N PRO A 141 8.84 15.16 20.68
CA PRO A 141 8.97 15.65 19.31
C PRO A 141 9.08 14.49 18.31
N ASN A 142 8.30 14.57 17.24
CA ASN A 142 8.31 13.60 16.14
C ASN A 142 8.54 14.33 14.81
N PRO A 143 9.74 14.21 14.21
CA PRO A 143 10.06 14.93 12.97
C PRO A 143 9.30 14.40 11.75
N VAL A 144 8.72 13.19 11.82
CA VAL A 144 7.99 12.55 10.71
C VAL A 144 6.47 12.53 10.95
N THR A 145 5.95 13.48 11.72
CA THR A 145 4.50 13.58 12.02
C THR A 145 3.65 13.69 10.77
N LEU A 146 4.08 14.49 9.78
CA LEU A 146 3.32 14.70 8.55
C LEU A 146 3.32 13.44 7.67
N GLU A 147 4.45 12.72 7.61
CA GLU A 147 4.55 11.44 6.93
C GLU A 147 3.59 10.42 7.54
N HIS A 148 3.56 10.32 8.87
CA HIS A 148 2.62 9.43 9.57
C HIS A 148 1.17 9.82 9.32
N ALA A 149 0.86 11.11 9.23
CA ALA A 149 -0.49 11.58 8.92
C ALA A 149 -0.98 11.21 7.52
N THR A 150 -0.06 10.82 6.60
CA THR A 150 -0.45 10.30 5.27
C THR A 150 -0.99 8.88 5.29
N THR A 151 -0.90 8.17 6.41
CA THR A 151 -1.30 6.76 6.52
C THR A 151 -2.57 6.54 7.32
N ILE A 152 -3.06 7.57 8.02
CA ILE A 152 -4.26 7.44 8.86
C ILE A 152 -5.48 7.92 8.07
N TYR A 153 -6.27 6.96 7.63
CA TYR A 153 -7.50 7.20 6.87
C TYR A 153 -8.62 7.73 7.76
N ILE A 154 -9.34 8.73 7.29
CA ILE A 154 -10.43 9.33 8.06
C ILE A 154 -11.73 8.57 7.81
N MET A 155 -12.37 8.15 8.90
CA MET A 155 -13.67 7.48 8.93
C MET A 155 -14.73 8.38 9.55
N SER A 156 -15.98 8.24 9.12
CA SER A 156 -17.11 8.92 9.76
C SER A 156 -17.39 8.30 11.13
N LYS A 157 -17.31 9.10 12.18
CA LYS A 157 -17.68 8.68 13.54
C LYS A 157 -19.13 8.22 13.60
N ALA A 158 -20.05 8.99 13.02
CA ALA A 158 -21.49 8.69 13.02
C ALA A 158 -21.79 7.36 12.30
N TRP A 159 -21.17 7.13 11.14
CA TRP A 159 -21.31 5.86 10.40
C TRP A 159 -20.76 4.70 11.22
N SER A 160 -19.59 4.87 11.82
CA SER A 160 -18.93 3.83 12.61
C SER A 160 -19.76 3.43 13.83
N THR A 161 -20.34 4.40 14.54
CA THR A 161 -21.22 4.14 15.69
C THR A 161 -22.51 3.46 15.27
N ARG A 162 -23.16 3.96 14.21
CA ARG A 162 -24.40 3.35 13.69
C ARG A 162 -24.22 1.86 13.29
N ASN A 163 -23.04 1.51 12.76
CA ASN A 163 -22.75 0.16 12.30
C ASN A 163 -21.93 -0.68 13.30
N LYS A 164 -21.70 -0.17 14.53
CA LYS A 164 -20.99 -0.87 15.62
C LYS A 164 -19.57 -1.27 15.24
N VAL A 165 -18.84 -0.35 14.59
CA VAL A 165 -17.46 -0.56 14.12
C VAL A 165 -16.52 0.53 14.65
N GLU A 166 -16.72 0.98 15.90
CA GLU A 166 -15.92 2.02 16.55
C GLU A 166 -14.48 1.59 16.81
N ARG A 167 -14.21 0.29 16.85
CA ARG A 167 -12.84 -0.26 16.89
C ARG A 167 -12.48 -0.97 15.59
N PRO A 168 -11.19 -1.08 15.24
CA PRO A 168 -10.75 -1.96 14.15
C PRO A 168 -11.11 -3.42 14.46
N LEU A 169 -11.46 -4.17 13.40
CA LEU A 169 -11.70 -5.60 13.53
C LEU A 169 -10.46 -6.35 14.04
N ASP A 170 -10.66 -7.43 14.77
CA ASP A 170 -9.57 -8.35 15.13
C ASP A 170 -9.29 -9.31 13.97
N PHE A 171 -8.40 -8.89 13.09
CA PHE A 171 -8.03 -9.68 11.93
C PHE A 171 -7.34 -11.00 12.31
N LYS A 172 -6.55 -11.03 13.40
CA LYS A 172 -5.89 -12.25 13.88
C LYS A 172 -6.89 -13.25 14.41
N GLY A 173 -7.94 -12.76 15.07
CA GLY A 173 -9.08 -13.56 15.52
C GLY A 173 -10.05 -13.95 14.41
N LYS A 174 -9.77 -13.56 13.15
CA LYS A 174 -10.66 -13.78 11.98
C LYS A 174 -12.06 -13.20 12.18
N GLU A 175 -12.12 -12.05 12.87
CA GLU A 175 -13.37 -11.35 13.11
C GLU A 175 -13.94 -10.81 11.79
N GLU A 176 -15.25 -10.94 11.61
CA GLU A 176 -16.00 -10.27 10.55
C GLU A 176 -16.88 -9.18 11.18
N THR A 177 -16.79 -7.97 10.67
CA THR A 177 -17.59 -6.83 11.08
C THR A 177 -18.28 -6.19 9.88
N PHE A 178 -19.18 -5.24 10.10
CA PHE A 178 -19.78 -4.50 8.98
C PHE A 178 -18.71 -3.78 8.13
N ALA A 179 -17.63 -3.27 8.72
CA ALA A 179 -16.53 -2.63 8.03
C ALA A 179 -15.64 -3.61 7.23
N SER A 180 -15.77 -4.94 7.40
CA SER A 180 -15.01 -5.91 6.58
C SER A 180 -15.35 -5.80 5.10
N ARG A 181 -16.62 -5.46 4.77
CA ARG A 181 -17.16 -5.44 3.41
C ARG A 181 -17.82 -4.12 3.02
N ASN A 182 -17.92 -3.16 3.93
CA ASN A 182 -18.56 -1.88 3.71
C ASN A 182 -17.63 -0.74 4.14
N ALA A 183 -17.73 0.39 3.45
CA ALA A 183 -16.93 1.57 3.75
C ALA A 183 -17.73 2.86 3.50
N ASN A 184 -17.42 3.89 4.29
CA ASN A 184 -17.96 5.24 4.14
C ASN A 184 -16.82 6.24 4.33
N GLY A 185 -16.15 6.60 3.26
CA GLY A 185 -15.03 7.53 3.24
C GLY A 185 -15.40 8.87 2.60
N THR A 186 -14.38 9.69 2.36
CA THR A 186 -14.49 10.98 1.68
C THR A 186 -13.82 10.96 0.31
N GLY A 187 -13.26 9.81 -0.09
CA GLY A 187 -12.39 9.65 -1.26
C GLY A 187 -13.11 9.72 -2.60
N ALA A 188 -12.31 9.63 -3.66
CA ALA A 188 -12.77 9.74 -5.05
C ALA A 188 -13.69 8.59 -5.49
N TRP A 189 -13.65 7.46 -4.81
CA TRP A 189 -14.38 6.25 -5.15
C TRP A 189 -15.24 5.76 -3.98
N MET A 190 -16.48 5.43 -4.25
CA MET A 190 -17.44 4.86 -3.30
C MET A 190 -17.49 3.35 -3.47
N LEU A 191 -17.38 2.60 -2.38
CA LEU A 191 -17.57 1.15 -2.39
C LEU A 191 -19.04 0.81 -2.61
N VAL A 192 -19.34 0.08 -3.70
CA VAL A 192 -20.68 -0.38 -4.04
C VAL A 192 -20.92 -1.79 -3.52
N SER A 193 -19.98 -2.70 -3.79
CA SER A 193 -20.04 -4.07 -3.30
C SER A 193 -18.64 -4.67 -3.17
N ARG A 194 -18.51 -5.59 -2.23
CA ARG A 194 -17.28 -6.36 -2.04
C ARG A 194 -17.62 -7.81 -1.72
N GLU A 195 -17.16 -8.70 -2.57
CA GLU A 195 -17.13 -10.15 -2.37
C GLU A 195 -15.66 -10.56 -2.30
N PRO A 196 -15.10 -10.79 -1.07
CA PRO A 196 -13.68 -11.09 -0.88
C PRO A 196 -13.20 -12.24 -1.75
N GLY A 197 -12.06 -12.07 -2.43
CA GLY A 197 -11.49 -13.07 -3.33
C GLY A 197 -12.20 -13.22 -4.68
N ILE A 198 -13.31 -12.51 -4.91
CA ILE A 198 -14.11 -12.62 -6.14
C ILE A 198 -14.16 -11.27 -6.87
N LYS A 199 -14.85 -10.27 -6.29
CA LYS A 199 -15.08 -9.00 -6.98
C LYS A 199 -15.30 -7.85 -6.01
N THR A 200 -14.71 -6.70 -6.34
CA THR A 200 -15.00 -5.42 -5.68
C THR A 200 -15.43 -4.40 -6.73
N VAL A 201 -16.55 -3.71 -6.50
CA VAL A 201 -17.09 -2.68 -7.38
C VAL A 201 -17.02 -1.33 -6.69
N LEU A 202 -16.39 -0.38 -7.36
CA LEU A 202 -16.32 1.01 -6.93
C LEU A 202 -17.01 1.91 -7.96
N LYS A 203 -17.71 2.94 -7.49
CA LYS A 203 -18.24 4.02 -8.34
C LYS A 203 -17.58 5.34 -7.99
N ARG A 204 -17.45 6.21 -9.00
CA ARG A 204 -16.95 7.57 -8.80
C ARG A 204 -17.83 8.31 -7.78
N ASN A 205 -17.21 9.00 -6.85
CA ASN A 205 -17.87 9.95 -5.98
C ASN A 205 -18.08 11.28 -6.76
N PRO A 206 -19.31 11.65 -7.10
CA PRO A 206 -19.57 12.87 -7.86
C PRO A 206 -19.29 14.14 -7.03
N ASP A 207 -19.37 14.03 -5.72
CA ASP A 207 -19.17 15.13 -4.76
C ASP A 207 -17.75 15.20 -4.19
N TRP A 208 -16.81 14.41 -4.73
CA TRP A 208 -15.44 14.40 -4.23
C TRP A 208 -14.82 15.80 -4.28
N TRP A 209 -14.32 16.24 -3.14
CA TRP A 209 -13.74 17.58 -2.97
C TRP A 209 -12.56 17.84 -3.93
N GLY A 210 -11.75 16.80 -4.22
CA GLY A 210 -10.58 16.90 -5.12
C GLY A 210 -10.93 17.22 -6.57
N ALA A 211 -12.14 16.90 -7.02
CA ALA A 211 -12.61 17.27 -8.37
C ALA A 211 -12.68 18.79 -8.55
N ARG A 212 -13.03 19.54 -7.50
CA ARG A 212 -13.06 21.01 -7.50
C ARG A 212 -11.67 21.63 -7.57
N GLU A 213 -10.63 20.87 -7.24
CA GLU A 213 -9.23 21.27 -7.32
C GLU A 213 -8.53 20.74 -8.59
N GLY A 214 -9.27 20.27 -9.57
CA GLY A 214 -8.71 19.77 -10.82
C GLY A 214 -8.09 18.36 -10.71
N ARG A 215 -8.32 17.65 -9.62
CA ARG A 215 -7.84 16.27 -9.40
C ARG A 215 -8.78 15.23 -10.01
N ALA A 216 -9.51 15.58 -11.08
CA ALA A 216 -10.53 14.72 -11.65
C ALA A 216 -9.93 13.43 -12.25
N PRO A 217 -10.50 12.26 -11.95
CA PRO A 217 -9.98 10.96 -12.40
C PRO A 217 -10.38 10.61 -13.84
N GLY A 218 -10.26 11.52 -14.80
CA GLY A 218 -10.55 11.25 -16.21
C GLY A 218 -12.03 10.86 -16.47
N ASN A 219 -12.29 9.93 -17.40
CA ASN A 219 -13.63 9.51 -17.82
C ASN A 219 -14.10 8.18 -17.22
N VAL A 220 -13.31 7.55 -16.34
CA VAL A 220 -13.72 6.34 -15.62
C VAL A 220 -14.77 6.71 -14.57
N THR A 221 -15.90 6.03 -14.56
CA THR A 221 -17.00 6.24 -13.58
C THR A 221 -17.28 5.02 -12.73
N GLU A 222 -16.73 3.86 -13.12
CA GLU A 222 -16.85 2.60 -12.38
C GLU A 222 -15.52 1.84 -12.46
N ILE A 223 -15.14 1.20 -11.38
CA ILE A 223 -14.02 0.23 -11.33
C ILE A 223 -14.59 -1.11 -10.91
N VAL A 224 -14.34 -2.12 -11.71
CA VAL A 224 -14.61 -3.52 -11.38
C VAL A 224 -13.28 -4.22 -11.17
N TYR A 225 -12.97 -4.49 -9.93
CA TYR A 225 -11.78 -5.24 -9.54
C TYR A 225 -12.10 -6.72 -9.40
N THR A 226 -11.24 -7.60 -9.93
CA THR A 226 -11.35 -9.05 -9.83
C THR A 226 -9.99 -9.64 -9.46
N GLN A 227 -9.93 -10.50 -8.44
CA GLN A 227 -8.71 -11.24 -8.14
C GLN A 227 -8.48 -12.31 -9.20
N VAL A 228 -7.29 -12.31 -9.82
CA VAL A 228 -6.83 -13.34 -10.76
C VAL A 228 -5.41 -13.73 -10.37
N SER A 229 -5.29 -14.73 -9.48
CA SER A 229 -4.01 -15.12 -8.88
C SER A 229 -3.05 -15.75 -9.89
N ALA A 230 -3.58 -16.53 -10.85
CA ALA A 230 -2.76 -17.19 -11.87
C ALA A 230 -2.24 -16.19 -12.90
N ASP A 231 -0.93 -16.00 -12.99
CA ASP A 231 -0.23 -15.09 -13.89
C ASP A 231 -0.62 -15.27 -15.36
N ALA A 232 -0.61 -16.51 -15.85
CA ALA A 232 -0.96 -16.81 -17.23
C ALA A 232 -2.40 -16.43 -17.57
N THR A 233 -3.34 -16.66 -16.65
CA THR A 233 -4.75 -16.29 -16.82
C THR A 233 -4.91 -14.77 -16.82
N ARG A 234 -4.21 -14.07 -15.91
CA ARG A 234 -4.27 -12.60 -15.80
C ARG A 234 -3.68 -11.93 -17.06
N THR A 235 -2.54 -12.42 -17.55
CA THR A 235 -1.93 -11.96 -18.81
C THR A 235 -2.84 -12.22 -20.01
N ALA A 236 -3.44 -13.42 -20.11
CA ALA A 236 -4.36 -13.75 -21.22
C ALA A 236 -5.62 -12.87 -21.19
N ALA A 237 -6.19 -12.60 -20.02
CA ALA A 237 -7.35 -11.74 -19.85
C ALA A 237 -7.05 -10.29 -20.29
N LEU A 238 -5.85 -9.77 -20.02
CA LEU A 238 -5.41 -8.47 -20.50
C LEU A 238 -5.25 -8.44 -22.01
N LEU A 239 -4.56 -9.43 -22.59
CA LEU A 239 -4.34 -9.52 -24.04
C LEU A 239 -5.63 -9.70 -24.86
N SER A 240 -6.63 -10.37 -24.30
CA SER A 240 -7.96 -10.55 -24.94
C SER A 240 -8.91 -9.37 -24.73
N GLY A 241 -8.53 -8.36 -23.94
CA GLY A 241 -9.40 -7.24 -23.61
C GLY A 241 -10.54 -7.59 -22.64
N GLN A 242 -10.48 -8.73 -21.95
CA GLN A 242 -11.42 -9.04 -20.85
C GLN A 242 -11.23 -8.12 -19.65
N ILE A 243 -9.98 -7.70 -19.40
CA ILE A 243 -9.61 -6.68 -18.41
C ILE A 243 -8.84 -5.56 -19.09
N ASP A 244 -8.87 -4.37 -18.49
CA ASP A 244 -8.30 -3.14 -19.05
C ASP A 244 -6.97 -2.77 -18.36
N PHE A 245 -6.73 -3.27 -17.15
CA PHE A 245 -5.58 -2.88 -16.36
C PHE A 245 -5.09 -4.03 -15.45
N VAL A 246 -3.76 -4.17 -15.37
CA VAL A 246 -3.04 -5.04 -14.44
C VAL A 246 -1.98 -4.21 -13.74
N LEU A 247 -1.95 -4.21 -12.41
CA LEU A 247 -0.96 -3.47 -11.63
C LEU A 247 0.39 -4.20 -11.57
N ASP A 248 0.37 -5.51 -11.53
CA ASP A 248 1.50 -6.40 -11.24
C ASP A 248 1.68 -7.45 -12.36
N PRO A 249 1.99 -7.01 -13.61
CA PRO A 249 2.23 -7.96 -14.69
C PRO A 249 3.47 -8.79 -14.38
N PRO A 250 3.42 -10.11 -14.62
CA PRO A 250 4.56 -10.98 -14.38
C PRO A 250 5.76 -10.56 -15.23
N PRO A 251 6.97 -10.45 -14.68
CA PRO A 251 8.16 -10.02 -15.42
C PRO A 251 8.47 -10.87 -16.65
N GLN A 252 8.11 -12.15 -16.63
CA GLN A 252 8.30 -13.06 -17.75
C GLN A 252 7.42 -12.71 -18.96
N ASP A 253 6.29 -12.02 -18.77
CA ASP A 253 5.35 -11.67 -19.82
C ASP A 253 5.54 -10.24 -20.35
N LEU A 254 6.41 -9.43 -19.74
CA LEU A 254 6.59 -8.01 -20.10
C LEU A 254 6.95 -7.83 -21.58
N ALA A 255 7.87 -8.63 -22.12
CA ALA A 255 8.26 -8.53 -23.53
C ALA A 255 7.07 -8.82 -24.47
N ARG A 256 6.21 -9.79 -24.11
CA ARG A 256 4.99 -10.12 -24.87
C ARG A 256 3.95 -9.00 -24.79
N LEU A 257 3.78 -8.39 -23.61
CA LEU A 257 2.88 -7.27 -23.43
C LEU A 257 3.36 -6.02 -24.18
N GLU A 258 4.66 -5.72 -24.15
CA GLU A 258 5.26 -4.60 -24.88
C GLU A 258 5.18 -4.76 -26.40
N ALA A 259 5.16 -5.99 -26.92
CA ALA A 259 4.97 -6.27 -28.34
C ALA A 259 3.53 -6.09 -28.81
N SER A 260 2.55 -6.01 -27.91
CA SER A 260 1.14 -5.78 -28.25
C SER A 260 0.88 -4.32 -28.60
N LYS A 261 0.18 -4.07 -29.70
CA LYS A 261 -0.18 -2.69 -30.14
C LYS A 261 -1.25 -2.05 -29.27
N ASP A 262 -2.05 -2.86 -28.59
CA ASP A 262 -3.21 -2.42 -27.80
C ASP A 262 -2.89 -2.26 -26.31
N ILE A 263 -1.67 -2.62 -25.89
CA ILE A 263 -1.24 -2.57 -24.48
C ILE A 263 -0.09 -1.57 -24.33
N LYS A 264 -0.21 -0.74 -23.29
CA LYS A 264 0.85 0.16 -22.87
C LYS A 264 1.43 -0.33 -21.53
N VAL A 265 2.69 -0.77 -21.55
CA VAL A 265 3.42 -1.05 -20.33
C VAL A 265 4.01 0.26 -19.79
N VAL A 266 3.69 0.56 -18.53
CA VAL A 266 4.23 1.72 -17.81
C VAL A 266 5.08 1.20 -16.67
N ARG A 267 6.32 1.66 -16.57
CA ARG A 267 7.27 1.29 -15.51
C ARG A 267 7.51 2.50 -14.61
N GLY A 268 7.59 2.25 -13.31
CA GLY A 268 7.89 3.26 -12.32
C GLY A 268 8.56 2.64 -11.10
N GLN A 269 9.25 3.45 -10.32
CA GLN A 269 9.78 3.01 -9.04
C GLN A 269 8.66 2.95 -8.01
N GLU A 270 8.65 1.88 -7.24
CA GLU A 270 7.71 1.69 -6.15
C GLU A 270 8.36 2.10 -4.81
N ASN A 271 7.58 2.70 -3.93
CA ASN A 271 8.01 3.03 -2.58
C ASN A 271 7.90 1.78 -1.66
N ARG A 272 8.61 0.73 -2.06
CA ARG A 272 8.63 -0.57 -1.36
C ARG A 272 10.03 -1.13 -1.32
N ILE A 273 10.39 -1.76 -0.19
CA ILE A 273 11.58 -2.62 -0.06
C ILE A 273 11.12 -4.05 0.23
N VAL A 274 11.65 -4.99 -0.53
CA VAL A 274 11.58 -6.43 -0.22
C VAL A 274 12.87 -6.82 0.51
N PHE A 275 12.73 -7.39 1.69
CA PHE A 275 13.86 -7.74 2.56
C PHE A 275 13.59 -9.03 3.33
N PHE A 276 14.66 -9.67 3.80
CA PHE A 276 14.58 -10.80 4.72
C PHE A 276 14.80 -10.34 6.16
N GLY A 277 13.88 -10.70 7.06
CA GLY A 277 14.00 -10.47 8.49
C GLY A 277 14.55 -11.69 9.20
N PHE A 278 15.41 -11.48 10.21
CA PHE A 278 15.94 -12.54 11.05
C PHE A 278 15.29 -12.51 12.44
N ASP A 279 14.82 -13.66 12.92
CA ASP A 279 14.43 -13.77 14.31
C ASP A 279 15.66 -13.71 15.22
N GLN A 280 15.93 -12.58 15.79
CA GLN A 280 17.04 -12.34 16.72
C GLN A 280 16.58 -12.32 18.18
N LYS A 281 15.27 -12.44 18.44
CA LYS A 281 14.70 -12.32 19.78
C LYS A 281 14.69 -13.63 20.53
N ARG A 282 14.26 -14.72 19.89
CA ARG A 282 14.19 -16.03 20.54
C ARG A 282 15.57 -16.55 20.92
N ASP A 283 15.66 -17.32 22.00
CA ASP A 283 16.90 -17.98 22.41
C ASP A 283 17.21 -19.20 21.53
N GLU A 284 16.17 -19.83 20.99
CA GLU A 284 16.25 -20.91 20.00
C GLU A 284 15.24 -20.69 18.88
N LEU A 285 15.62 -20.99 17.63
CA LEU A 285 14.72 -20.88 16.48
C LEU A 285 13.69 -22.01 16.48
N LEU A 286 12.44 -21.71 16.10
CA LEU A 286 11.35 -22.68 16.10
C LEU A 286 11.60 -23.85 15.11
N TYR A 287 12.10 -23.51 13.92
CA TYR A 287 12.24 -24.44 12.78
C TYR A 287 13.71 -24.49 12.31
N SER A 288 14.58 -24.99 13.20
CA SER A 288 16.01 -25.18 12.93
C SER A 288 16.51 -26.47 13.55
N ASN A 289 17.54 -27.08 12.96
CA ASN A 289 18.24 -28.21 13.53
C ASN A 289 19.25 -27.80 14.62
N VAL A 290 19.57 -26.50 14.75
CA VAL A 290 20.43 -25.99 15.84
C VAL A 290 19.60 -25.86 17.10
N LYS A 291 20.01 -26.57 18.17
CA LYS A 291 19.35 -26.56 19.45
C LYS A 291 20.17 -25.81 20.51
N GLY A 292 19.48 -25.27 21.51
CA GLY A 292 20.08 -24.55 22.65
C GLY A 292 20.64 -23.16 22.34
N ARG A 293 20.56 -22.71 21.09
CA ARG A 293 20.95 -21.35 20.69
C ARG A 293 20.24 -20.87 19.44
N ASN A 294 20.23 -19.58 19.25
CA ASN A 294 19.75 -18.95 18.01
C ASN A 294 20.95 -18.46 17.17
N PRO A 295 21.24 -19.10 16.03
CA PRO A 295 22.35 -18.70 15.17
C PRO A 295 22.28 -17.25 14.69
N PHE A 296 21.05 -16.70 14.47
CA PHE A 296 20.89 -15.33 13.97
C PHE A 296 21.18 -14.22 15.00
N LYS A 297 21.41 -14.55 16.27
CA LYS A 297 21.97 -13.60 17.24
C LYS A 297 23.43 -13.25 16.92
N ASP A 298 24.17 -14.15 16.24
CA ASP A 298 25.53 -13.91 15.79
C ASP A 298 25.55 -13.07 14.50
N LEU A 299 26.25 -11.93 14.52
CA LEU A 299 26.40 -11.06 13.38
C LEU A 299 27.05 -11.77 12.18
N ARG A 300 28.02 -12.66 12.44
CA ARG A 300 28.70 -13.41 11.38
C ARG A 300 27.76 -14.29 10.57
N VAL A 301 26.78 -14.90 11.23
CA VAL A 301 25.75 -15.72 10.56
C VAL A 301 24.86 -14.84 9.65
N ARG A 302 24.44 -13.67 10.13
CA ARG A 302 23.65 -12.74 9.30
C ARG A 302 24.44 -12.20 8.11
N GLN A 303 25.72 -11.88 8.31
CA GLN A 303 26.63 -11.49 7.22
C GLN A 303 26.87 -12.64 6.24
N ALA A 304 26.97 -13.88 6.72
CA ALA A 304 27.09 -15.03 5.84
C ALA A 304 25.88 -15.18 4.90
N VAL A 305 24.66 -15.04 5.43
CA VAL A 305 23.44 -15.02 4.61
C VAL A 305 23.48 -13.88 3.58
N TYR A 306 23.93 -12.69 3.99
CA TYR A 306 24.04 -11.55 3.05
C TYR A 306 25.03 -11.83 1.91
N HIS A 307 26.24 -12.33 2.21
CA HIS A 307 27.26 -12.68 1.22
C HIS A 307 26.85 -13.85 0.31
N ALA A 308 25.97 -14.73 0.78
CA ALA A 308 25.50 -15.88 0.01
C ALA A 308 24.50 -15.49 -1.10
N ILE A 309 23.79 -14.35 -0.96
CA ILE A 309 22.74 -13.92 -1.87
C ILE A 309 23.32 -13.09 -3.01
N ASP A 310 23.22 -13.63 -4.25
CA ASP A 310 23.53 -12.92 -5.49
C ASP A 310 22.35 -12.04 -5.90
N ILE A 311 22.34 -10.79 -5.42
CA ILE A 311 21.28 -9.83 -5.69
C ILE A 311 21.18 -9.45 -7.17
N GLU A 312 22.34 -9.44 -7.89
CA GLU A 312 22.35 -9.12 -9.31
C GLU A 312 21.77 -10.28 -10.15
N ALA A 313 22.00 -11.51 -9.73
CA ALA A 313 21.33 -12.66 -10.34
C ALA A 313 19.79 -12.61 -10.08
N LEU A 314 19.35 -12.23 -8.88
CA LEU A 314 17.94 -12.02 -8.59
C LEU A 314 17.36 -10.92 -9.49
N ARG A 315 18.00 -9.76 -9.57
CA ARG A 315 17.60 -8.67 -10.45
C ARG A 315 17.49 -9.09 -11.91
N ALA A 316 18.54 -9.71 -12.42
CA ALA A 316 18.63 -10.02 -13.84
C ALA A 316 17.73 -11.20 -14.25
N ARG A 317 17.68 -12.27 -13.46
CA ARG A 317 17.04 -13.54 -13.82
C ARG A 317 15.63 -13.65 -13.26
N THR A 318 15.48 -13.49 -11.94
CA THR A 318 14.17 -13.62 -11.27
C THR A 318 13.27 -12.43 -11.58
N MET A 319 13.80 -11.21 -11.45
CA MET A 319 13.03 -9.98 -11.64
C MET A 319 13.11 -9.41 -13.08
N ARG A 320 13.94 -10.01 -13.94
CA ARG A 320 14.12 -9.58 -15.36
C ARG A 320 14.31 -8.07 -15.52
N GLY A 321 15.08 -7.47 -14.62
CA GLY A 321 15.36 -6.03 -14.60
C GLY A 321 14.25 -5.17 -13.97
N SER A 322 13.17 -5.75 -13.44
CA SER A 322 12.05 -5.03 -12.84
C SER A 322 12.25 -4.71 -11.36
N ALA A 323 13.49 -4.78 -10.85
CA ALA A 323 13.84 -4.43 -9.47
C ALA A 323 15.18 -3.70 -9.44
N LEU A 324 15.36 -2.90 -8.38
CA LEU A 324 16.62 -2.24 -8.08
C LEU A 324 17.21 -2.83 -6.78
N PRO A 325 18.47 -3.26 -6.76
CA PRO A 325 19.13 -3.65 -5.53
C PRO A 325 19.22 -2.46 -4.56
N SER A 326 18.94 -2.70 -3.28
CA SER A 326 19.08 -1.69 -2.22
C SER A 326 20.03 -2.18 -1.14
N GLY A 327 20.83 -1.27 -0.58
CA GLY A 327 21.69 -1.54 0.57
C GLY A 327 20.96 -1.38 1.91
N GLY A 328 19.90 -0.58 1.94
CA GLY A 328 19.12 -0.27 3.12
C GLY A 328 17.64 -0.65 3.02
N ILE A 329 16.91 -0.39 4.08
CA ILE A 329 15.46 -0.60 4.16
C ILE A 329 14.66 0.66 3.76
N THR A 330 15.34 1.72 3.32
CA THR A 330 14.72 2.94 2.79
C THR A 330 14.65 2.81 1.27
N PRO A 331 13.47 2.95 0.64
CA PRO A 331 13.36 2.94 -0.81
C PRO A 331 14.20 4.07 -1.44
N SER A 332 14.84 3.79 -2.59
CA SER A 332 15.66 4.76 -3.32
C SER A 332 14.90 6.00 -3.82
N THR A 333 13.57 5.96 -3.77
CA THR A 333 12.69 7.11 -4.01
C THR A 333 12.68 8.14 -2.87
N LEU A 334 13.20 7.76 -1.71
CA LEU A 334 13.34 8.62 -0.53
C LEU A 334 14.82 8.95 -0.28
N PRO A 335 15.11 10.11 0.32
CA PRO A 335 16.49 10.46 0.68
C PRO A 335 17.12 9.40 1.60
N SER A 336 18.29 8.92 1.23
CA SER A 336 19.12 7.99 2.00
C SER A 336 20.58 8.43 1.96
N SER A 337 21.41 7.96 2.90
CA SER A 337 22.84 8.25 2.85
C SER A 337 23.59 7.21 1.99
N PRO A 338 24.66 7.63 1.28
CA PRO A 338 25.46 6.70 0.48
C PRO A 338 25.99 5.49 1.27
N GLU A 339 26.29 5.68 2.56
CA GLU A 339 26.80 4.62 3.43
C GLU A 339 25.72 3.54 3.69
N ILE A 340 24.44 3.93 3.81
CA ILE A 340 23.33 3.00 3.98
C ILE A 340 23.07 2.22 2.70
N GLU A 341 23.28 2.84 1.55
CA GLU A 341 23.09 2.22 0.24
C GLU A 341 24.24 1.29 -0.16
N GLN A 342 25.37 1.33 0.57
CA GLN A 342 26.49 0.47 0.29
C GLN A 342 26.18 -0.99 0.63
N ARG A 343 26.31 -1.87 -0.37
CA ARG A 343 26.06 -3.30 -0.24
C ARG A 343 27.34 -4.07 0.06
N LEU A 344 27.23 -5.12 0.87
CA LEU A 344 28.27 -6.14 0.94
C LEU A 344 28.28 -6.95 -0.38
N PRO A 345 29.46 -7.35 -0.88
CA PRO A 345 29.57 -8.12 -2.13
C PRO A 345 28.99 -9.53 -1.97
N HIS A 346 28.50 -10.09 -3.08
CA HIS A 346 28.22 -11.51 -3.17
C HIS A 346 29.54 -12.29 -3.13
N ASP A 347 29.75 -13.04 -2.07
CA ASP A 347 30.96 -13.84 -1.81
C ASP A 347 30.62 -15.13 -1.04
N PRO A 348 30.27 -16.23 -1.74
CA PRO A 348 29.95 -17.50 -1.11
C PRO A 348 31.12 -18.13 -0.34
N ALA A 349 32.38 -17.80 -0.68
CA ALA A 349 33.52 -18.29 0.06
C ALA A 349 33.60 -17.61 1.43
N ARG A 350 33.44 -16.29 1.47
CA ARG A 350 33.35 -15.53 2.72
C ARG A 350 32.14 -15.95 3.55
N ALA A 351 31.01 -16.25 2.94
CA ALA A 351 29.83 -16.78 3.63
C ALA A 351 30.15 -18.06 4.40
N ARG A 352 30.77 -19.05 3.75
CA ARG A 352 31.19 -20.31 4.41
C ARG A 352 32.20 -20.08 5.51
N GLN A 353 33.17 -19.19 5.29
CA GLN A 353 34.16 -18.83 6.31
C GLN A 353 33.49 -18.25 7.56
N LEU A 354 32.55 -17.31 7.40
CA LEU A 354 31.81 -16.69 8.49
C LEU A 354 30.95 -17.70 9.27
N LEU A 355 30.32 -18.66 8.59
CA LEU A 355 29.61 -19.76 9.23
C LEU A 355 30.57 -20.63 10.06
N ALA A 356 31.73 -20.98 9.53
CA ALA A 356 32.75 -21.75 10.26
C ALA A 356 33.24 -21.00 11.49
N GLU A 357 33.56 -19.70 11.38
CA GLU A 357 33.94 -18.81 12.46
C GLU A 357 32.86 -18.70 13.55
N ALA A 358 31.57 -18.84 13.17
CA ALA A 358 30.43 -18.86 14.10
C ALA A 358 30.16 -20.26 14.72
N GLY A 359 31.03 -21.25 14.44
CA GLY A 359 30.87 -22.61 14.95
C GLY A 359 29.81 -23.43 14.17
N LEU A 360 29.60 -23.10 12.89
CA LEU A 360 28.68 -23.78 11.98
C LEU A 360 29.39 -24.13 10.65
N PRO A 361 30.51 -24.91 10.70
CA PRO A 361 31.34 -25.16 9.51
C PRO A 361 30.59 -25.93 8.40
N ASN A 362 29.56 -26.67 8.75
CA ASN A 362 28.71 -27.42 7.81
C ASN A 362 27.38 -26.71 7.55
N GLY A 363 27.22 -25.45 8.00
CA GLY A 363 25.95 -24.73 7.92
C GLY A 363 24.89 -25.22 8.91
N PHE A 364 23.62 -24.98 8.60
CA PHE A 364 22.48 -25.41 9.43
C PHE A 364 21.17 -25.33 8.64
N GLU A 365 20.15 -26.04 9.12
CA GLU A 365 18.81 -25.98 8.57
C GLU A 365 17.96 -24.91 9.27
N VAL A 366 17.20 -24.17 8.47
CA VAL A 366 16.23 -23.17 8.95
C VAL A 366 15.12 -23.01 7.91
N THR A 367 13.91 -22.72 8.38
CA THR A 367 12.78 -22.41 7.52
C THR A 367 12.79 -20.94 7.11
N LEU A 368 12.59 -20.69 5.83
CA LEU A 368 12.32 -19.37 5.26
C LEU A 368 10.83 -19.25 4.96
N ASP A 369 10.13 -18.39 5.70
CA ASP A 369 8.72 -18.08 5.47
C ASP A 369 8.58 -17.06 4.34
N CYS A 370 7.79 -17.38 3.32
CA CYS A 370 7.64 -16.57 2.11
C CYS A 370 6.19 -16.36 1.74
N PRO A 371 5.81 -15.17 1.27
CA PRO A 371 4.56 -14.98 0.56
C PRO A 371 4.62 -15.60 -0.84
N ASN A 372 3.44 -15.82 -1.44
CA ASN A 372 3.31 -16.31 -2.81
C ASN A 372 2.20 -15.59 -3.60
N ASN A 373 1.66 -14.49 -3.08
CA ASN A 373 0.61 -13.70 -3.73
C ASN A 373 0.58 -12.24 -3.23
N ARG A 374 1.71 -11.73 -2.73
CA ARG A 374 1.79 -10.40 -2.11
C ARG A 374 2.49 -9.36 -2.97
N TYR A 375 3.55 -9.75 -3.67
CA TYR A 375 4.31 -8.88 -4.57
C TYR A 375 4.90 -9.69 -5.74
N ILE A 376 5.35 -8.99 -6.76
CA ILE A 376 5.84 -9.61 -8.02
C ILE A 376 6.94 -10.62 -7.73
N ASN A 377 6.78 -11.85 -8.21
CA ASN A 377 7.73 -12.97 -8.12
C ASN A 377 8.21 -13.26 -6.68
N ASP A 378 7.36 -13.09 -5.68
CA ASP A 378 7.69 -13.33 -4.28
C ASP A 378 8.10 -14.78 -4.00
N GLU A 379 7.41 -15.75 -4.55
CA GLU A 379 7.76 -17.18 -4.44
C GLU A 379 9.09 -17.49 -5.15
N GLU A 380 9.29 -17.01 -6.36
CA GLU A 380 10.50 -17.22 -7.16
C GLU A 380 11.76 -16.60 -6.52
N ILE A 381 11.61 -15.45 -5.88
CA ILE A 381 12.70 -14.82 -5.09
C ILE A 381 13.11 -15.76 -3.96
N CYS A 382 12.16 -16.31 -3.22
CA CYS A 382 12.43 -17.20 -2.11
C CYS A 382 13.07 -18.53 -2.56
N ILE A 383 12.57 -19.13 -3.64
CA ILE A 383 13.14 -20.35 -4.23
C ILE A 383 14.60 -20.10 -4.64
N ALA A 384 14.86 -18.98 -5.33
CA ALA A 384 16.21 -18.63 -5.75
C ALA A 384 17.14 -18.40 -4.55
N VAL A 385 16.69 -17.69 -3.51
CA VAL A 385 17.47 -17.45 -2.28
C VAL A 385 17.72 -18.74 -1.53
N ALA A 386 16.73 -19.62 -1.37
CA ALA A 386 16.92 -20.94 -0.74
C ALA A 386 18.00 -21.74 -1.46
N ALA A 387 18.00 -21.77 -2.81
CA ALA A 387 19.03 -22.41 -3.59
C ALA A 387 20.43 -21.80 -3.41
N MET A 388 20.53 -20.46 -3.25
CA MET A 388 21.80 -19.78 -2.98
C MET A 388 22.33 -20.13 -1.59
N LEU A 389 21.46 -20.12 -0.57
CA LEU A 389 21.82 -20.48 0.80
C LEU A 389 22.26 -21.95 0.92
N THR A 390 21.60 -22.86 0.24
CA THR A 390 21.97 -24.29 0.20
C THR A 390 23.40 -24.49 -0.29
N ARG A 391 23.92 -23.66 -1.20
CA ARG A 391 25.31 -23.76 -1.71
C ARG A 391 26.37 -23.42 -0.68
N VAL A 392 26.00 -22.76 0.40
CA VAL A 392 26.92 -22.37 1.48
C VAL A 392 26.70 -23.16 2.78
N GLY A 393 25.75 -24.14 2.77
CA GLY A 393 25.43 -25.02 3.89
C GLY A 393 24.08 -24.68 4.56
#